data_c7e754f3d38ce8b3675d635d567e3c16
#
_entry.id   c7e754f3d38ce8b3675d635d567e3c16
#
_cell.length_a   1.000
_cell.length_b   1.000
_cell.length_c   1.000
_cell.angle_alpha   90.00
_cell.angle_beta   90.00
_cell.angle_gamma   90.00
#
_symmetry.space_group_name_H-M   'P 1'
#
loop_
_entity.id
_entity.type
_entity.pdbx_description
1 polymer ?
#
loop_
_entity_poly.entity_id
_entity_poly.type
_entity_poly.pdbx_seq_one_letter_code
_entity_poly.pdbx_strand_id
1 'polypeptide(L)'
;MKRSRRRAARILPALIIILLIVILGGIFGAKLYFEKYSYSKETIDSAEYFGIYNADEVGIMHGDQMLDVRAKLIDGACYLDLDTVRSLLNGRFYVGKSTMDAPEQDLLLYALPEDLVRSVIGTKEWSTEAGGTVTESFAPAVRVDDTVYLSLDFVRNYANFSYTLYTDPNRIQLNTEWPEVETAEVLKDTQVRITGGIKSEILREIAAGEKVTILDRMETWSKVKTQDCYIGYIENKRLSESSYSQPEAATGYTEPYFATKRLDGKVNMAFHNVAGAAGNDTIYEYLAPTKAVNVVAPTWFWISDDQGNMTSFATQDYVDYLHGQGIQVWAVVDNFNTPGVSRSQFLMSLDRRSHVISQLMEQVKTYGIDGINVDFEQIDSAYGQEYIEFIRELSIKCRQNGVILSVDNYVPYEFNEHYNLPEQGTFADYVVIMGYDEHYEGSQEAGSVASISYVSYGIQKALESIPAEKLMNAVPFYVRLWSTTSAGVTSQAVGMADAQAYITNHAMEVRWDDACGQYYASHITDTERLEVWLEDAQSIETKLSVMDVNHLAGVASWRLGFETPDIWDVIENYMNR
;
A
#
# COMPACT_ATOMS: atom_id res chain seq x y z
N MET A 1 -48.28 95.00 -25.50
CA MET A 1 -47.31 94.23 -24.64
C MET A 1 -47.92 93.28 -23.59
N LYS A 2 -49.24 93.07 -23.52
CA LYS A 2 -49.84 92.14 -22.48
C LYS A 2 -50.09 90.70 -22.95
N ARG A 3 -50.00 90.35 -24.28
CA ARG A 3 -50.24 88.97 -24.81
C ARG A 3 -48.99 88.06 -24.78
N SER A 4 -47.78 88.59 -24.81
CA SER A 4 -46.54 87.79 -24.81
C SER A 4 -46.20 87.26 -23.41
N ARG A 5 -46.48 87.98 -22.34
CA ARG A 5 -46.22 87.57 -20.92
C ARG A 5 -47.14 86.41 -20.49
N ARG A 6 -48.36 86.25 -21.02
CA ARG A 6 -49.24 85.12 -20.67
C ARG A 6 -48.89 83.82 -21.32
N ARG A 7 -48.22 83.84 -22.50
CA ARG A 7 -47.70 82.61 -23.17
C ARG A 7 -46.40 82.11 -22.49
N ALA A 8 -45.48 82.97 -22.09
CA ALA A 8 -44.28 82.63 -21.38
C ALA A 8 -44.61 82.02 -19.98
N ALA A 9 -45.64 82.54 -19.28
CA ALA A 9 -46.03 82.01 -17.96
C ALA A 9 -46.67 80.60 -17.98
N ARG A 10 -47.16 80.12 -19.23
CA ARG A 10 -47.68 78.77 -19.40
C ARG A 10 -46.61 77.77 -19.93
N ILE A 11 -45.58 78.24 -20.59
CA ILE A 11 -44.51 77.44 -21.19
C ILE A 11 -43.42 77.14 -20.13
N LEU A 12 -43.17 78.06 -19.21
CA LEU A 12 -42.15 77.91 -18.16
C LEU A 12 -42.34 76.68 -17.24
N PRO A 13 -43.57 76.36 -16.74
CA PRO A 13 -43.77 75.13 -15.98
C PRO A 13 -43.56 73.86 -16.82
N ALA A 14 -43.95 73.84 -18.09
CA ALA A 14 -43.73 72.72 -18.98
C ALA A 14 -42.24 72.47 -19.26
N LEU A 15 -41.48 73.55 -19.46
CA LEU A 15 -40.01 73.45 -19.62
C LEU A 15 -39.31 72.98 -18.34
N ILE A 16 -39.79 73.42 -17.17
CA ILE A 16 -39.27 72.93 -15.88
C ILE A 16 -39.58 71.42 -15.70
N ILE A 17 -40.79 71.00 -16.03
CA ILE A 17 -41.16 69.58 -15.96
C ILE A 17 -40.32 68.75 -16.94
N ILE A 18 -40.11 69.22 -18.17
CA ILE A 18 -39.24 68.53 -19.15
C ILE A 18 -37.79 68.46 -18.65
N LEU A 19 -37.28 69.57 -18.09
CA LEU A 19 -35.93 69.60 -17.52
C LEU A 19 -35.80 68.64 -16.33
N LEU A 20 -36.80 68.57 -15.45
CA LEU A 20 -36.84 67.59 -14.35
C LEU A 20 -36.86 66.14 -14.81
N ILE A 21 -37.63 65.84 -15.88
CA ILE A 21 -37.66 64.51 -16.49
C ILE A 21 -36.31 64.14 -17.10
N VAL A 22 -35.63 65.08 -17.76
CA VAL A 22 -34.29 64.85 -18.32
C VAL A 22 -33.25 64.66 -17.18
N ILE A 23 -33.34 65.46 -16.12
CA ILE A 23 -32.44 65.30 -14.95
C ILE A 23 -32.70 63.95 -14.25
N LEU A 24 -33.95 63.57 -14.00
CA LEU A 24 -34.33 62.29 -13.43
C LEU A 24 -33.93 61.12 -14.30
N GLY A 25 -34.15 61.25 -15.61
CA GLY A 25 -33.70 60.25 -16.61
C GLY A 25 -32.16 60.12 -16.64
N GLY A 26 -31.45 61.26 -16.54
CA GLY A 26 -29.99 61.29 -16.43
C GLY A 26 -29.45 60.65 -15.15
N ILE A 27 -30.08 60.94 -14.02
CA ILE A 27 -29.76 60.34 -12.70
C ILE A 27 -30.04 58.84 -12.74
N PHE A 28 -31.21 58.45 -13.27
CA PHE A 28 -31.55 57.01 -13.39
C PHE A 28 -30.61 56.27 -14.36
N GLY A 29 -30.30 56.88 -15.52
CA GLY A 29 -29.33 56.34 -16.46
C GLY A 29 -27.92 56.21 -15.87
N ALA A 30 -27.49 57.26 -15.13
CA ALA A 30 -26.22 57.22 -14.41
C ALA A 30 -26.21 56.14 -13.33
N LYS A 31 -27.31 55.98 -12.56
CA LYS A 31 -27.46 54.93 -11.55
C LYS A 31 -27.33 53.55 -12.21
N LEU A 32 -28.06 53.27 -13.28
CA LEU A 32 -27.97 52.01 -14.04
C LEU A 32 -26.58 51.76 -14.61
N TYR A 33 -25.93 52.81 -15.11
CA TYR A 33 -24.54 52.71 -15.58
C TYR A 33 -23.58 52.37 -14.45
N PHE A 34 -23.65 53.06 -13.30
CA PHE A 34 -22.82 52.74 -12.15
C PHE A 34 -23.12 51.35 -11.59
N GLU A 35 -24.39 50.96 -11.47
CA GLU A 35 -24.78 49.62 -11.02
C GLU A 35 -24.22 48.55 -11.97
N LYS A 36 -24.19 48.78 -13.29
CA LYS A 36 -23.66 47.83 -14.24
C LYS A 36 -22.14 47.70 -14.21
N TYR A 37 -21.41 48.79 -14.02
CA TYR A 37 -19.93 48.84 -14.17
C TYR A 37 -19.17 49.05 -12.85
N SER A 38 -19.82 49.18 -11.70
CA SER A 38 -19.16 49.23 -10.40
C SER A 38 -18.78 47.84 -9.96
N TYR A 39 -17.62 47.70 -9.27
CA TYR A 39 -17.17 46.47 -8.65
C TYR A 39 -18.01 46.16 -7.42
N SER A 40 -18.35 44.89 -7.20
CA SER A 40 -18.94 44.42 -5.96
C SER A 40 -17.98 44.65 -4.78
N LYS A 41 -18.52 45.03 -3.64
CA LYS A 41 -17.83 45.17 -2.36
C LYS A 41 -18.22 44.07 -1.37
N GLU A 42 -19.04 43.13 -1.82
CA GLU A 42 -19.45 41.97 -1.03
C GLU A 42 -18.26 41.08 -0.80
N THR A 43 -18.05 40.66 0.44
CA THR A 43 -16.97 39.77 0.86
C THR A 43 -17.56 38.48 1.36
N ILE A 44 -16.88 37.36 1.09
CA ILE A 44 -17.18 36.09 1.72
C ILE A 44 -16.40 35.97 3.03
N ASP A 45 -16.97 35.25 3.98
CA ASP A 45 -16.25 34.91 5.21
C ASP A 45 -15.15 33.91 4.93
N SER A 46 -13.93 34.21 5.35
CA SER A 46 -12.77 33.35 5.09
C SER A 46 -12.87 32.01 5.83
N ALA A 47 -13.49 31.95 7.00
CA ALA A 47 -13.71 30.70 7.70
C ALA A 47 -14.71 29.82 6.96
N GLU A 48 -15.78 30.40 6.41
CA GLU A 48 -16.74 29.71 5.54
C GLU A 48 -16.04 29.20 4.26
N TYR A 49 -15.19 30.01 3.63
CA TYR A 49 -14.44 29.62 2.43
C TYR A 49 -13.56 28.40 2.69
N PHE A 50 -12.85 28.32 3.83
CA PHE A 50 -12.01 27.19 4.20
C PHE A 50 -12.78 26.08 4.93
N GLY A 51 -14.09 26.22 5.15
CA GLY A 51 -14.94 25.26 5.85
C GLY A 51 -14.54 25.05 7.31
N ILE A 52 -14.16 26.13 8.00
CA ILE A 52 -13.70 26.13 9.39
C ILE A 52 -14.83 26.62 10.29
N TYR A 53 -15.26 25.79 11.21
CA TYR A 53 -16.38 26.07 12.11
C TYR A 53 -15.95 26.11 13.57
N ASN A 54 -14.79 25.56 13.92
CA ASN A 54 -14.24 25.54 15.26
C ASN A 54 -12.83 26.15 15.29
N ALA A 55 -12.43 26.68 16.41
CA ALA A 55 -11.15 27.38 16.56
C ALA A 55 -9.92 26.49 16.44
N ASP A 56 -10.08 25.19 16.67
CA ASP A 56 -9.04 24.16 16.55
C ASP A 56 -8.97 23.53 15.16
N GLU A 57 -9.93 23.84 14.28
CA GLU A 57 -9.92 23.33 12.91
C GLU A 57 -8.93 24.11 12.04
N VAL A 58 -8.32 23.38 11.09
CA VAL A 58 -7.36 23.91 10.14
C VAL A 58 -7.73 23.45 8.73
N GLY A 59 -7.99 24.40 7.83
CA GLY A 59 -8.23 24.11 6.41
C GLY A 59 -6.95 23.60 5.74
N ILE A 60 -7.08 22.66 4.80
CA ILE A 60 -5.93 22.07 4.13
C ILE A 60 -5.98 22.41 2.65
N MET A 61 -4.96 23.11 2.17
CA MET A 61 -4.67 23.28 0.76
C MET A 61 -3.52 22.34 0.39
N HIS A 62 -3.82 21.21 -0.28
CA HIS A 62 -2.83 20.27 -0.79
C HIS A 62 -2.52 20.61 -2.26
N GLY A 63 -1.30 21.08 -2.51
CA GLY A 63 -0.96 21.64 -3.81
C GLY A 63 -1.90 22.80 -4.18
N ASP A 64 -2.76 22.58 -5.18
CA ASP A 64 -3.76 23.53 -5.68
C ASP A 64 -5.21 23.10 -5.40
N GLN A 65 -5.40 22.15 -4.49
CA GLN A 65 -6.72 21.60 -4.16
C GLN A 65 -7.02 21.78 -2.66
N MET A 66 -8.20 22.29 -2.36
CA MET A 66 -8.71 22.30 -0.99
C MET A 66 -9.27 20.93 -0.66
N LEU A 67 -8.81 20.34 0.44
CA LEU A 67 -9.31 19.05 0.91
C LEU A 67 -10.62 19.22 1.70
N ASP A 68 -11.48 18.22 1.62
CA ASP A 68 -12.71 18.17 2.43
C ASP A 68 -12.45 17.84 3.91
N VAL A 69 -11.33 17.18 4.22
CA VAL A 69 -10.87 16.91 5.58
C VAL A 69 -10.25 18.13 6.24
N ARG A 70 -10.24 18.17 7.56
CA ARG A 70 -9.63 19.26 8.34
C ARG A 70 -8.53 18.73 9.24
N ALA A 71 -7.42 19.43 9.27
CA ALA A 71 -6.40 19.24 10.29
C ALA A 71 -6.84 19.88 11.61
N LYS A 72 -6.13 19.59 12.69
CA LYS A 72 -6.36 20.14 14.03
C LYS A 72 -5.15 20.95 14.48
N LEU A 73 -5.42 22.06 15.16
CA LEU A 73 -4.39 22.83 15.88
C LEU A 73 -4.52 22.54 17.37
N ILE A 74 -3.58 21.79 17.95
CA ILE A 74 -3.60 21.37 19.34
C ILE A 74 -2.29 21.82 20.02
N ASP A 75 -2.37 22.60 21.08
CA ASP A 75 -1.21 23.14 21.80
C ASP A 75 -0.18 23.85 20.89
N GLY A 76 -0.65 24.44 19.80
CA GLY A 76 0.18 25.17 18.83
C GLY A 76 0.85 24.31 17.76
N ALA A 77 0.68 22.99 17.78
CA ALA A 77 1.12 22.07 16.75
C ALA A 77 -0.03 21.66 15.81
N CYS A 78 0.26 21.44 14.54
CA CYS A 78 -0.71 21.03 13.54
C CYS A 78 -0.74 19.51 13.43
N TYR A 79 -1.93 18.94 13.49
CA TYR A 79 -2.18 17.50 13.45
C TYR A 79 -3.11 17.14 12.30
N LEU A 80 -2.80 16.03 11.64
CA LEU A 80 -3.61 15.46 10.57
C LEU A 80 -4.08 14.06 10.97
N ASP A 81 -5.32 13.71 10.64
CA ASP A 81 -5.83 12.39 10.95
C ASP A 81 -5.01 11.27 10.29
N LEU A 82 -4.97 10.11 10.93
CA LEU A 82 -4.13 8.97 10.53
C LEU A 82 -4.40 8.50 9.10
N ASP A 83 -5.67 8.46 8.68
CA ASP A 83 -6.04 7.96 7.36
C ASP A 83 -5.58 8.92 6.26
N THR A 84 -5.70 10.23 6.51
CA THR A 84 -5.17 11.25 5.60
C THR A 84 -3.63 11.22 5.57
N VAL A 85 -2.95 11.04 6.71
CA VAL A 85 -1.48 10.86 6.74
C VAL A 85 -1.08 9.64 5.92
N ARG A 86 -1.76 8.50 6.09
CA ARG A 86 -1.48 7.26 5.35
C ARG A 86 -1.68 7.41 3.85
N SER A 87 -2.74 8.09 3.44
CA SER A 87 -3.08 8.22 2.02
C SER A 87 -2.26 9.28 1.28
N LEU A 88 -1.86 10.37 1.95
CA LEU A 88 -1.19 11.49 1.29
C LEU A 88 0.31 11.57 1.56
N LEU A 89 0.78 11.11 2.73
CA LEU A 89 2.14 11.35 3.18
C LEU A 89 2.95 10.07 3.30
N ASN A 90 2.51 9.13 4.14
CA ASN A 90 3.22 7.87 4.34
C ASN A 90 2.30 6.79 4.94
N GLY A 91 2.03 5.72 4.19
CA GLY A 91 1.16 4.61 4.57
C GLY A 91 1.71 3.69 5.67
N ARG A 92 2.95 3.89 6.14
CA ARG A 92 3.62 3.00 7.10
C ARG A 92 3.32 3.31 8.57
N PHE A 93 2.68 4.42 8.88
CA PHE A 93 2.26 4.69 10.25
C PHE A 93 1.19 3.70 10.68
N TYR A 94 1.46 2.97 11.75
CA TYR A 94 0.53 2.00 12.31
C TYR A 94 0.11 2.42 13.72
N VAL A 95 -1.16 2.26 14.03
CA VAL A 95 -1.70 2.45 15.39
C VAL A 95 -2.32 1.14 15.84
N GLY A 96 -1.81 0.62 16.92
CA GLY A 96 -2.26 -0.65 17.48
C GLY A 96 -2.10 -0.73 18.97
N LYS A 97 -2.56 -1.83 19.55
CA LYS A 97 -2.49 -2.05 20.99
C LYS A 97 -1.08 -2.43 21.42
N SER A 98 -0.67 -1.93 22.58
CA SER A 98 0.56 -2.39 23.23
C SER A 98 0.40 -3.84 23.69
N THR A 99 -0.61 -4.08 24.51
CA THR A 99 -1.00 -5.41 25.00
C THR A 99 -2.51 -5.56 24.96
N MET A 100 -3.02 -6.79 25.00
CA MET A 100 -4.45 -7.04 25.06
C MET A 100 -5.03 -6.75 26.45
N ASP A 101 -4.21 -6.77 27.49
CA ASP A 101 -4.61 -6.52 28.88
C ASP A 101 -4.68 -5.03 29.23
N ALA A 102 -4.04 -4.15 28.43
CA ALA A 102 -4.07 -2.70 28.58
C ALA A 102 -4.65 -2.04 27.31
N PRO A 103 -5.95 -2.22 27.01
CA PRO A 103 -6.55 -1.77 25.78
C PRO A 103 -6.58 -0.23 25.62
N GLU A 104 -6.30 0.52 26.70
CA GLU A 104 -6.23 1.98 26.69
C GLU A 104 -4.86 2.54 26.26
N GLN A 105 -3.85 1.65 26.13
CA GLN A 105 -2.50 2.05 25.72
C GLN A 105 -2.26 1.72 24.25
N ASP A 106 -2.93 2.46 23.38
CA ASP A 106 -2.63 2.42 21.96
C ASP A 106 -1.25 3.05 21.68
N LEU A 107 -0.51 2.42 20.78
CA LEU A 107 0.80 2.86 20.34
C LEU A 107 0.73 3.35 18.89
N LEU A 108 1.41 4.45 18.62
CA LEU A 108 1.89 4.78 17.29
C LEU A 108 3.19 4.02 17.04
N LEU A 109 3.26 3.26 15.94
CA LEU A 109 4.44 2.53 15.50
C LEU A 109 4.85 3.00 14.10
N TYR A 110 6.17 2.99 13.86
CA TYR A 110 6.75 3.21 12.53
C TYR A 110 8.03 2.39 12.38
N ALA A 111 8.04 1.47 11.41
CA ALA A 111 9.19 0.60 11.16
C ALA A 111 10.25 1.30 10.32
N LEU A 112 11.45 1.43 10.89
CA LEU A 112 12.69 1.81 10.22
C LEU A 112 13.41 0.56 9.68
N PRO A 113 14.44 0.70 8.86
CA PRO A 113 15.20 -0.46 8.37
C PRO A 113 15.70 -1.41 9.46
N GLU A 114 16.22 -0.86 10.58
CA GLU A 114 16.84 -1.64 11.67
C GLU A 114 16.28 -1.32 13.06
N ASP A 115 15.19 -0.53 13.14
CA ASP A 115 14.62 -0.13 14.44
C ASP A 115 13.10 0.10 14.32
N LEU A 116 12.41 0.10 15.45
CA LEU A 116 10.99 0.37 15.55
C LEU A 116 10.75 1.62 16.39
N VAL A 117 10.18 2.65 15.79
CA VAL A 117 9.73 3.85 16.49
C VAL A 117 8.41 3.55 17.21
N ARG A 118 8.33 3.94 18.49
CA ARG A 118 7.17 3.70 19.36
C ARG A 118 6.82 4.97 20.12
N SER A 119 5.54 5.33 20.16
CA SER A 119 5.01 6.41 20.99
C SER A 119 3.66 6.02 21.56
N VAL A 120 3.45 6.21 22.85
CA VAL A 120 2.12 6.05 23.46
C VAL A 120 1.28 7.26 23.05
N ILE A 121 0.08 7.03 22.51
CA ILE A 121 -0.81 8.10 22.07
C ILE A 121 -1.12 9.05 23.22
N GLY A 122 -0.98 10.35 22.98
CA GLY A 122 -1.19 11.41 23.96
C GLY A 122 0.03 11.78 24.80
N THR A 123 1.13 11.02 24.71
CA THR A 123 2.40 11.38 25.39
C THR A 123 3.30 12.19 24.46
N LYS A 124 4.17 13.00 25.05
CA LYS A 124 5.17 13.80 24.29
C LYS A 124 6.48 13.02 24.07
N GLU A 125 6.48 11.74 24.33
CA GLU A 125 7.65 10.88 24.24
C GLU A 125 7.49 9.87 23.11
N TRP A 126 8.60 9.61 22.44
CA TRP A 126 8.75 8.50 21.52
C TRP A 126 10.11 7.84 21.74
N SER A 127 10.25 6.60 21.34
CA SER A 127 11.48 5.84 21.56
C SER A 127 11.76 4.89 20.41
N THR A 128 13.04 4.51 20.30
CA THR A 128 13.52 3.36 19.52
C THR A 128 14.42 2.50 20.39
N GLU A 129 14.67 1.26 19.98
CA GLU A 129 15.55 0.36 20.75
C GLU A 129 17.00 0.89 20.80
N ALA A 130 17.52 1.39 19.68
CA ALA A 130 18.88 1.89 19.58
C ALA A 130 19.03 3.34 20.06
N GLY A 131 18.04 4.19 19.79
CA GLY A 131 18.10 5.64 20.04
C GLY A 131 17.60 6.08 21.42
N GLY A 132 16.99 5.16 22.19
CA GLY A 132 16.38 5.47 23.49
C GLY A 132 15.13 6.35 23.38
N THR A 133 14.82 7.10 24.45
CA THR A 133 13.61 7.95 24.52
C THR A 133 13.94 9.40 24.19
N VAL A 134 13.09 10.00 23.35
CA VAL A 134 13.11 11.42 22.97
C VAL A 134 11.83 12.09 23.50
N THR A 135 11.96 13.25 24.09
CA THR A 135 10.83 14.08 24.55
C THR A 135 10.70 15.31 23.65
N GLU A 136 9.53 15.50 23.06
CA GLU A 136 9.19 16.63 22.21
C GLU A 136 8.37 17.70 22.94
N SER A 137 8.21 18.87 22.31
CA SER A 137 7.30 19.91 22.81
C SER A 137 5.83 19.58 22.53
N PHE A 138 5.55 18.65 21.62
CA PHE A 138 4.24 18.16 21.17
C PHE A 138 4.14 16.65 21.34
N ALA A 139 2.93 16.10 21.31
CA ALA A 139 2.74 14.66 21.26
C ALA A 139 2.85 14.16 19.80
N PRO A 140 3.61 13.09 19.49
CA PRO A 140 3.65 12.50 18.14
C PRO A 140 2.28 12.12 17.59
N ALA A 141 1.40 11.60 18.47
CA ALA A 141 0.01 11.29 18.15
C ALA A 141 -0.91 11.68 19.31
N VAL A 142 -2.12 12.08 18.97
CA VAL A 142 -3.20 12.38 19.94
C VAL A 142 -4.49 11.72 19.48
N ARG A 143 -5.39 11.41 20.42
CA ARG A 143 -6.74 10.94 20.11
C ARG A 143 -7.73 12.07 20.43
N VAL A 144 -8.53 12.43 19.45
CA VAL A 144 -9.66 13.36 19.61
C VAL A 144 -10.91 12.58 19.23
N ASP A 145 -11.80 12.41 20.18
CA ASP A 145 -12.92 11.47 20.07
C ASP A 145 -12.40 10.05 19.68
N ASP A 146 -12.92 9.45 18.61
CA ASP A 146 -12.49 8.14 18.13
C ASP A 146 -11.37 8.20 17.07
N THR A 147 -10.92 9.40 16.69
CA THR A 147 -9.94 9.60 15.62
C THR A 147 -8.55 9.86 16.18
N VAL A 148 -7.56 9.18 15.62
CA VAL A 148 -6.15 9.43 15.92
C VAL A 148 -5.60 10.46 14.93
N TYR A 149 -4.93 11.46 15.47
CA TYR A 149 -4.27 12.53 14.73
C TYR A 149 -2.77 12.47 14.97
N LEU A 150 -1.97 12.61 13.92
CA LEU A 150 -0.50 12.66 13.98
C LEU A 150 -0.01 14.09 13.81
N SER A 151 0.97 14.49 14.62
CA SER A 151 1.63 15.78 14.47
C SER A 151 2.39 15.83 13.13
N LEU A 152 2.14 16.85 12.32
CA LEU A 152 2.88 17.05 11.06
C LEU A 152 4.37 17.29 11.32
N ASP A 153 4.76 17.86 12.47
CA ASP A 153 6.16 18.02 12.85
C ASP A 153 6.84 16.69 13.20
N PHE A 154 6.09 15.70 13.66
CA PHE A 154 6.59 14.33 13.82
C PHE A 154 6.64 13.59 12.49
N VAL A 155 5.58 13.64 11.70
CA VAL A 155 5.45 12.94 10.41
C VAL A 155 6.53 13.37 9.41
N ARG A 156 6.97 14.64 9.44
CA ARG A 156 8.03 15.16 8.55
C ARG A 156 9.38 14.44 8.67
N ASN A 157 9.62 13.74 9.77
CA ASN A 157 10.83 12.93 9.92
C ASN A 157 10.78 11.64 9.06
N TYR A 158 9.59 11.26 8.59
CA TYR A 158 9.31 9.98 7.94
C TYR A 158 8.62 10.11 6.57
N ALA A 159 8.38 11.33 6.10
CA ALA A 159 7.71 11.58 4.84
C ALA A 159 8.23 12.86 4.16
N ASN A 160 8.29 12.82 2.83
CA ASN A 160 8.74 13.94 2.01
C ASN A 160 7.60 14.92 1.74
N PHE A 161 7.40 15.89 2.61
CA PHE A 161 6.43 16.96 2.43
C PHE A 161 6.88 18.25 3.13
N SER A 162 6.27 19.35 2.76
CA SER A 162 6.37 20.62 3.49
C SER A 162 4.99 21.16 3.81
N TYR A 163 4.87 21.90 4.91
CA TYR A 163 3.67 22.64 5.21
C TYR A 163 3.98 24.02 5.78
N THR A 164 3.05 24.96 5.56
CA THR A 164 3.09 26.30 6.12
C THR A 164 1.72 26.59 6.77
N LEU A 165 1.73 26.93 8.04
CA LEU A 165 0.52 27.30 8.79
C LEU A 165 0.25 28.81 8.65
N TYR A 166 -0.96 29.16 8.29
CA TYR A 166 -1.51 30.52 8.29
C TYR A 166 -2.65 30.59 9.32
N THR A 167 -2.83 31.76 9.92
CA THR A 167 -3.87 32.04 10.90
C THR A 167 -4.93 32.98 10.33
N ASP A 168 -6.04 33.13 11.02
CA ASP A 168 -7.12 34.07 10.70
C ASP A 168 -7.72 33.89 9.27
N PRO A 169 -8.38 32.76 8.99
CA PRO A 169 -8.57 31.54 9.78
C PRO A 169 -7.41 30.56 9.65
N ASN A 170 -7.34 29.57 10.56
CA ASN A 170 -6.30 28.55 10.53
C ASN A 170 -6.35 27.71 9.26
N ARG A 171 -5.27 27.66 8.52
CA ARG A 171 -5.13 26.85 7.29
C ARG A 171 -3.68 26.51 7.01
N ILE A 172 -3.46 25.41 6.32
CA ILE A 172 -2.11 25.03 5.87
C ILE A 172 -2.04 24.92 4.36
N GLN A 173 -0.91 25.37 3.80
CA GLN A 173 -0.45 24.92 2.51
C GLN A 173 0.37 23.64 2.75
N LEU A 174 -0.06 22.52 2.21
CA LEU A 174 0.62 21.23 2.26
C LEU A 174 1.12 20.90 0.85
N ASN A 175 2.41 20.59 0.70
CA ASN A 175 3.00 20.21 -0.56
C ASN A 175 3.73 18.87 -0.42
N THR A 176 3.41 17.93 -1.29
CA THR A 176 4.09 16.62 -1.44
C THR A 176 4.89 16.55 -2.73
N GLU A 177 4.65 17.52 -3.63
CA GLU A 177 5.32 17.67 -4.92
C GLU A 177 5.68 19.14 -5.16
N TRP A 178 6.70 19.39 -5.97
CA TRP A 178 7.19 20.74 -6.30
C TRP A 178 7.33 20.89 -7.83
N PRO A 179 6.21 20.88 -8.57
CA PRO A 179 6.24 21.07 -10.02
C PRO A 179 6.67 22.51 -10.39
N GLU A 180 7.09 22.71 -11.62
CA GLU A 180 7.28 24.05 -12.17
C GLU A 180 5.94 24.79 -12.18
N VAL A 181 5.91 26.01 -11.66
CA VAL A 181 4.71 26.83 -11.55
C VAL A 181 4.89 28.16 -12.28
N GLU A 182 3.81 28.63 -12.92
CA GLU A 182 3.72 29.97 -13.49
C GLU A 182 3.36 30.96 -12.38
N THR A 183 4.15 32.01 -12.21
CA THR A 183 3.92 33.05 -11.19
C THR A 183 3.85 34.43 -11.82
N ALA A 184 3.04 35.32 -11.22
CA ALA A 184 2.98 36.72 -11.57
C ALA A 184 2.96 37.59 -10.30
N GLU A 185 3.40 38.85 -10.42
CA GLU A 185 3.33 39.83 -9.35
C GLU A 185 2.08 40.72 -9.54
N VAL A 186 1.44 41.09 -8.45
CA VAL A 186 0.32 42.04 -8.43
C VAL A 186 0.87 43.45 -8.64
N LEU A 187 0.47 44.11 -9.73
CA LEU A 187 0.98 45.44 -10.12
C LEU A 187 0.37 46.58 -9.30
N LYS A 188 -0.82 46.39 -8.76
CA LYS A 188 -1.58 47.40 -8.01
C LYS A 188 -2.58 46.72 -7.08
N ASP A 189 -2.79 47.29 -5.90
CA ASP A 189 -3.79 46.83 -4.95
C ASP A 189 -5.11 46.46 -5.64
N THR A 190 -5.59 45.26 -5.36
CA THR A 190 -6.78 44.69 -5.99
C THR A 190 -7.41 43.63 -5.10
N GLN A 191 -8.38 42.88 -5.64
CA GLN A 191 -9.08 41.80 -4.93
C GLN A 191 -8.92 40.49 -5.67
N VAL A 192 -8.75 39.41 -4.90
CA VAL A 192 -9.01 38.03 -5.34
C VAL A 192 -10.49 37.77 -5.19
N ARG A 193 -11.16 37.34 -6.25
CA ARG A 193 -12.61 37.12 -6.28
C ARG A 193 -12.95 35.66 -6.51
N ILE A 194 -14.11 35.20 -6.04
CA ILE A 194 -14.54 33.81 -6.21
C ILE A 194 -14.62 33.40 -7.67
N THR A 195 -15.14 34.27 -8.53
CA THR A 195 -15.25 34.03 -9.97
C THR A 195 -14.68 35.19 -10.78
N GLY A 196 -14.36 34.95 -12.06
CA GLY A 196 -13.85 35.97 -12.97
C GLY A 196 -14.93 36.99 -13.35
N GLY A 197 -15.13 38.01 -12.52
CA GLY A 197 -16.10 39.07 -12.79
C GLY A 197 -16.15 40.16 -11.73
N ILE A 198 -16.43 41.41 -12.17
CA ILE A 198 -16.48 42.58 -11.29
C ILE A 198 -17.65 42.54 -10.29
N LYS A 199 -18.64 41.66 -10.49
CA LYS A 199 -19.78 41.46 -9.60
C LYS A 199 -19.60 40.31 -8.64
N SER A 200 -18.54 39.52 -8.81
CA SER A 200 -18.20 38.42 -7.91
C SER A 200 -17.79 38.93 -6.53
N GLU A 201 -18.06 38.15 -5.51
CA GLU A 201 -17.66 38.40 -4.12
C GLU A 201 -16.14 38.39 -3.98
N ILE A 202 -15.65 39.13 -3.02
CA ILE A 202 -14.23 39.25 -2.70
C ILE A 202 -13.87 38.15 -1.70
N LEU A 203 -12.87 37.35 -2.04
CA LEU A 203 -12.24 36.37 -1.13
C LEU A 203 -11.19 37.04 -0.23
N ARG A 204 -10.35 37.91 -0.85
CA ARG A 204 -9.21 38.50 -0.18
C ARG A 204 -8.81 39.80 -0.88
N GLU A 205 -8.44 40.82 -0.11
CA GLU A 205 -7.68 41.95 -0.60
C GLU A 205 -6.23 41.57 -0.79
N ILE A 206 -5.60 41.98 -1.91
CA ILE A 206 -4.22 41.65 -2.23
C ILE A 206 -3.47 42.93 -2.64
N ALA A 207 -2.28 43.12 -2.06
CA ALA A 207 -1.49 44.33 -2.24
C ALA A 207 -0.56 44.22 -3.49
N ALA A 208 -0.16 45.39 -3.99
CA ALA A 208 0.88 45.48 -5.01
C ALA A 208 2.20 44.86 -4.49
N GLY A 209 2.89 44.10 -5.34
CA GLY A 209 4.11 43.38 -5.01
C GLY A 209 3.90 41.95 -4.48
N GLU A 210 2.68 41.58 -4.08
CA GLU A 210 2.41 40.17 -3.73
C GLU A 210 2.49 39.27 -4.97
N LYS A 211 3.07 38.07 -4.79
CA LYS A 211 3.15 37.05 -5.84
C LYS A 211 1.99 36.09 -5.77
N VAL A 212 1.50 35.70 -6.92
CA VAL A 212 0.46 34.67 -7.06
C VAL A 212 0.90 33.59 -8.05
N THR A 213 0.47 32.36 -7.82
CA THR A 213 0.60 31.29 -8.80
C THR A 213 -0.57 31.36 -9.76
N ILE A 214 -0.30 31.31 -11.05
CA ILE A 214 -1.32 31.28 -12.11
C ILE A 214 -1.74 29.83 -12.30
N LEU A 215 -3.03 29.56 -12.07
CA LEU A 215 -3.59 28.23 -12.25
C LEU A 215 -4.26 28.06 -13.62
N ASP A 216 -4.86 29.15 -14.12
CA ASP A 216 -5.49 29.18 -15.45
C ASP A 216 -5.57 30.60 -15.97
N ARG A 217 -5.38 30.79 -17.29
CA ARG A 217 -5.47 32.10 -17.94
C ARG A 217 -6.71 32.17 -18.81
N MET A 218 -7.56 33.15 -18.52
CA MET A 218 -8.73 33.48 -19.33
C MET A 218 -8.50 34.83 -20.04
N GLU A 219 -9.42 35.23 -20.91
CA GLU A 219 -9.26 36.43 -21.73
C GLU A 219 -9.02 37.74 -20.91
N THR A 220 -9.73 37.93 -19.82
CA THR A 220 -9.69 39.17 -19.01
C THR A 220 -9.35 38.93 -17.54
N TRP A 221 -9.45 37.70 -17.07
CA TRP A 221 -9.17 37.26 -15.70
C TRP A 221 -8.22 36.08 -15.72
N SER A 222 -7.46 35.89 -14.65
CA SER A 222 -6.71 34.66 -14.40
C SER A 222 -7.18 34.03 -13.09
N LYS A 223 -7.31 32.71 -13.08
CA LYS A 223 -7.45 31.95 -11.85
C LYS A 223 -6.09 31.86 -11.18
N VAL A 224 -6.02 32.25 -9.94
CA VAL A 224 -4.75 32.35 -9.20
C VAL A 224 -4.87 31.68 -7.83
N LYS A 225 -3.72 31.24 -7.31
CA LYS A 225 -3.55 30.88 -5.91
C LYS A 225 -2.63 31.88 -5.24
N THR A 226 -3.06 32.46 -4.11
CA THR A 226 -2.23 33.31 -3.27
C THR A 226 -1.29 32.49 -2.41
N GLN A 227 -0.22 33.10 -1.89
CA GLN A 227 0.73 32.42 -1.01
C GLN A 227 0.07 31.86 0.26
N ASP A 228 -0.98 32.50 0.73
CA ASP A 228 -1.75 32.14 1.92
C ASP A 228 -3.03 31.34 1.61
N CYS A 229 -3.02 30.57 0.50
CA CYS A 229 -3.96 29.50 0.14
C CYS A 229 -5.31 29.91 -0.45
N TYR A 230 -5.57 31.19 -0.77
CA TYR A 230 -6.80 31.52 -1.47
C TYR A 230 -6.70 31.20 -2.96
N ILE A 231 -7.69 30.50 -3.50
CA ILE A 231 -7.84 30.25 -4.92
C ILE A 231 -9.03 31.06 -5.43
N GLY A 232 -8.77 31.96 -6.36
CA GLY A 232 -9.79 32.83 -6.93
C GLY A 232 -9.31 33.49 -8.22
N TYR A 233 -9.88 34.64 -8.54
CA TYR A 233 -9.64 35.31 -9.83
C TYR A 233 -9.15 36.73 -9.64
N ILE A 234 -8.13 37.10 -10.43
CA ILE A 234 -7.62 38.48 -10.52
C ILE A 234 -7.72 38.92 -12.00
N GLU A 235 -8.05 40.21 -12.25
CA GLU A 235 -8.03 40.78 -13.59
C GLU A 235 -6.60 40.78 -14.18
N ASN A 236 -6.45 40.32 -15.42
CA ASN A 236 -5.13 40.24 -16.10
C ASN A 236 -4.37 41.57 -16.11
N LYS A 237 -5.09 42.70 -16.23
CA LYS A 237 -4.48 44.05 -16.18
C LYS A 237 -3.83 44.42 -14.82
N ARG A 238 -4.07 43.60 -13.79
CA ARG A 238 -3.50 43.76 -12.43
C ARG A 238 -2.27 42.89 -12.19
N LEU A 239 -1.96 42.00 -13.12
CA LEU A 239 -0.85 41.05 -13.04
C LEU A 239 0.29 41.50 -13.95
N SER A 240 1.52 41.26 -13.53
CA SER A 240 2.72 41.41 -14.36
C SER A 240 2.77 40.38 -15.49
N GLU A 241 3.74 40.49 -16.36
CA GLU A 241 4.19 39.34 -17.14
C GLU A 241 4.57 38.21 -16.19
N SER A 242 4.26 36.99 -16.58
CA SER A 242 4.54 35.81 -15.73
C SER A 242 5.94 35.27 -15.99
N SER A 243 6.43 34.55 -14.99
CA SER A 243 7.65 33.76 -15.07
C SER A 243 7.41 32.37 -14.55
N TYR A 244 8.15 31.39 -15.07
CA TYR A 244 8.11 30.01 -14.58
C TYR A 244 9.25 29.80 -13.60
N SER A 245 8.95 29.09 -12.52
CA SER A 245 9.93 28.71 -11.52
C SER A 245 9.56 27.37 -10.89
N GLN A 246 10.57 26.56 -10.64
CA GLN A 246 10.38 25.33 -9.88
C GLN A 246 10.77 25.59 -8.42
N PRO A 247 9.81 25.45 -7.47
CA PRO A 247 10.12 25.55 -6.05
C PRO A 247 11.11 24.47 -5.63
N GLU A 248 12.02 24.78 -4.73
CA GLU A 248 12.90 23.76 -4.14
C GLU A 248 12.18 23.01 -3.02
N ALA A 249 12.36 21.67 -3.04
CA ALA A 249 11.86 20.78 -1.98
C ALA A 249 12.83 20.80 -0.77
N ALA A 250 12.80 21.85 0.02
CA ALA A 250 13.66 21.98 1.19
C ALA A 250 13.06 21.26 2.42
N THR A 251 12.81 19.92 2.30
CA THR A 251 12.19 19.15 3.38
C THR A 251 13.19 18.56 4.37
N GLY A 252 14.43 18.34 3.95
CA GLY A 252 15.46 17.65 4.75
C GLY A 252 15.22 16.13 4.88
N TYR A 253 14.13 15.59 4.29
CA TYR A 253 13.84 14.17 4.31
C TYR A 253 14.75 13.39 3.37
N THR A 254 15.19 12.24 3.84
CA THR A 254 15.87 11.23 3.02
C THR A 254 15.16 9.91 3.21
N GLU A 255 14.71 9.32 2.10
CA GLU A 255 14.04 8.03 2.16
C GLU A 255 14.99 6.96 2.69
N PRO A 256 14.57 6.18 3.73
CA PRO A 256 15.40 5.14 4.30
C PRO A 256 15.62 4.00 3.30
N TYR A 257 16.84 3.51 3.24
CA TYR A 257 17.21 2.35 2.42
C TYR A 257 17.01 1.05 3.21
N PHE A 258 16.18 0.16 2.70
CA PHE A 258 15.95 -1.17 3.25
C PHE A 258 16.90 -2.16 2.57
N ALA A 259 17.98 -2.51 3.28
CA ALA A 259 18.94 -3.48 2.77
C ALA A 259 18.29 -4.85 2.59
N THR A 260 18.57 -5.50 1.48
CA THR A 260 18.12 -6.86 1.16
C THR A 260 19.29 -7.82 1.23
N LYS A 261 19.13 -8.92 1.96
CA LYS A 261 20.10 -10.02 2.00
C LYS A 261 19.70 -11.06 0.95
N ARG A 262 20.53 -11.27 -0.06
CA ARG A 262 20.26 -12.20 -1.15
C ARG A 262 21.38 -13.23 -1.28
N LEU A 263 21.03 -14.42 -1.76
CA LEU A 263 22.00 -15.41 -2.20
C LEU A 263 22.67 -14.99 -3.51
N ASP A 264 23.87 -15.46 -3.74
CA ASP A 264 24.52 -15.34 -5.04
C ASP A 264 23.84 -16.26 -6.05
N GLY A 265 23.33 -15.69 -7.15
CA GLY A 265 22.59 -16.40 -8.18
C GLY A 265 21.12 -16.66 -7.83
N LYS A 266 20.52 -17.61 -8.57
CA LYS A 266 19.12 -18.00 -8.38
C LYS A 266 18.93 -18.85 -7.11
N VAL A 267 17.73 -18.78 -6.54
CA VAL A 267 17.30 -19.63 -5.42
C VAL A 267 16.52 -20.83 -5.96
N ASN A 268 16.88 -22.02 -5.52
CA ASN A 268 16.06 -23.24 -5.66
C ASN A 268 15.67 -23.70 -4.25
N MET A 269 14.47 -23.27 -3.81
CA MET A 269 13.93 -23.57 -2.49
C MET A 269 12.99 -24.77 -2.56
N ALA A 270 13.28 -25.81 -1.79
CA ALA A 270 12.41 -26.97 -1.70
C ALA A 270 11.73 -27.03 -0.34
N PHE A 271 10.40 -27.01 -0.31
CA PHE A 271 9.63 -27.21 0.91
C PHE A 271 9.70 -28.66 1.38
N HIS A 272 10.00 -28.85 2.67
CA HIS A 272 9.96 -30.13 3.34
C HIS A 272 8.84 -30.16 4.38
N ASN A 273 7.81 -30.93 4.13
CA ASN A 273 6.66 -31.06 5.03
C ASN A 273 7.01 -31.92 6.24
N VAL A 274 7.21 -31.26 7.38
CA VAL A 274 7.50 -31.89 8.68
C VAL A 274 6.23 -31.86 9.53
N ALA A 275 5.42 -32.93 9.46
CA ALA A 275 4.17 -33.04 10.20
C ALA A 275 4.34 -33.49 11.66
N GLY A 276 5.55 -33.43 12.21
CA GLY A 276 5.93 -33.85 13.55
C GLY A 276 7.41 -34.21 13.62
N ALA A 277 7.96 -34.41 14.81
CA ALA A 277 9.40 -34.63 15.02
C ALA A 277 10.01 -35.75 14.14
N ALA A 278 9.27 -36.85 13.95
CA ALA A 278 9.72 -37.98 13.10
C ALA A 278 9.78 -37.62 11.61
N GLY A 279 9.09 -36.58 11.18
CA GLY A 279 9.13 -36.10 9.78
C GLY A 279 10.50 -35.60 9.36
N ASN A 280 11.32 -35.11 10.31
CA ASN A 280 12.68 -34.66 10.03
C ASN A 280 13.55 -35.75 9.38
N ASP A 281 13.37 -37.01 9.75
CA ASP A 281 14.17 -38.12 9.24
C ASP A 281 13.97 -38.40 7.75
N THR A 282 12.86 -37.96 7.16
CA THR A 282 12.60 -38.15 5.74
C THR A 282 13.46 -37.28 4.83
N ILE A 283 14.13 -36.26 5.37
CA ILE A 283 15.03 -35.40 4.59
C ILE A 283 16.18 -36.17 3.94
N TYR A 284 16.71 -37.19 4.62
CA TYR A 284 17.81 -37.98 4.09
C TYR A 284 17.45 -38.75 2.82
N GLU A 285 16.20 -39.21 2.74
CA GLU A 285 15.68 -39.91 1.57
C GLU A 285 15.28 -38.91 0.46
N TYR A 286 14.53 -37.86 0.83
CA TYR A 286 13.96 -36.94 -0.13
C TYR A 286 14.99 -36.01 -0.77
N LEU A 287 16.07 -35.67 -0.07
CA LEU A 287 17.14 -34.86 -0.63
C LEU A 287 18.06 -35.65 -1.61
N ALA A 288 18.17 -36.96 -1.44
CA ALA A 288 19.12 -37.79 -2.20
C ALA A 288 18.99 -37.70 -3.73
N PRO A 289 17.78 -37.61 -4.34
CA PRO A 289 17.64 -37.46 -5.79
C PRO A 289 17.75 -36.01 -6.28
N THR A 290 17.81 -35.00 -5.38
CA THR A 290 17.73 -33.59 -5.74
C THR A 290 19.01 -33.09 -6.42
N LYS A 291 18.86 -32.06 -7.27
CA LYS A 291 19.97 -31.34 -7.91
C LYS A 291 19.78 -29.84 -7.76
N ALA A 292 20.90 -29.16 -7.56
CA ALA A 292 20.94 -27.70 -7.47
C ALA A 292 19.99 -27.07 -6.42
N VAL A 293 19.48 -27.85 -5.46
CA VAL A 293 18.78 -27.30 -4.28
C VAL A 293 19.80 -26.57 -3.42
N ASN A 294 19.57 -25.28 -3.15
CA ASN A 294 20.42 -24.46 -2.31
C ASN A 294 19.70 -23.93 -1.07
N VAL A 295 18.37 -24.13 -0.98
CA VAL A 295 17.55 -23.83 0.19
C VAL A 295 16.55 -24.96 0.44
N VAL A 296 16.43 -25.39 1.68
CA VAL A 296 15.34 -26.26 2.13
C VAL A 296 14.51 -25.48 3.16
N ALA A 297 13.18 -25.51 2.98
CA ALA A 297 12.23 -24.85 3.85
C ALA A 297 11.37 -25.88 4.62
N PRO A 298 11.83 -26.34 5.82
CA PRO A 298 11.07 -27.29 6.63
C PRO A 298 9.90 -26.60 7.34
N THR A 299 8.72 -27.22 7.37
CA THR A 299 7.52 -26.69 8.05
C THR A 299 7.58 -26.93 9.55
N TRP A 300 8.48 -26.23 10.24
CA TRP A 300 8.86 -26.51 11.62
C TRP A 300 8.09 -25.79 12.69
N PHE A 301 7.63 -24.56 12.42
CA PHE A 301 7.08 -23.69 13.43
C PHE A 301 5.60 -23.49 13.22
N TRP A 302 4.77 -23.92 14.18
CA TRP A 302 3.32 -23.78 14.13
C TRP A 302 2.86 -22.83 15.23
N ILE A 303 2.10 -21.80 14.89
CA ILE A 303 1.41 -20.98 15.89
C ILE A 303 0.43 -21.89 16.64
N SER A 304 0.60 -22.01 17.94
CA SER A 304 -0.11 -23.00 18.76
C SER A 304 -1.24 -22.43 19.62
N ASP A 305 -1.32 -21.10 19.75
CA ASP A 305 -2.42 -20.42 20.41
C ASP A 305 -2.55 -18.94 20.01
N ASP A 306 -3.61 -18.29 20.48
CA ASP A 306 -3.91 -16.88 20.21
C ASP A 306 -2.95 -15.90 20.93
N GLN A 307 -2.09 -16.37 21.82
CA GLN A 307 -1.04 -15.56 22.45
C GLN A 307 0.25 -15.52 21.63
N GLY A 308 0.34 -16.35 20.58
CA GLY A 308 1.51 -16.46 19.73
C GLY A 308 2.56 -17.43 20.24
N ASN A 309 2.19 -18.37 21.13
CA ASN A 309 3.09 -19.48 21.43
C ASN A 309 3.30 -20.34 20.19
N MET A 310 4.49 -20.93 20.04
CA MET A 310 4.82 -21.78 18.91
C MET A 310 5.17 -23.20 19.33
N THR A 311 4.77 -24.17 18.50
CA THR A 311 5.36 -25.51 18.49
C THR A 311 6.56 -25.50 17.54
N SER A 312 7.67 -26.14 17.94
CA SER A 312 8.89 -26.27 17.11
C SER A 312 9.26 -27.73 16.93
N PHE A 313 9.64 -28.09 15.71
CA PHE A 313 10.21 -29.40 15.35
C PHE A 313 11.68 -29.28 14.90
N ALA A 314 12.32 -28.13 15.08
CA ALA A 314 13.71 -27.91 14.69
C ALA A 314 14.66 -28.83 15.44
N THR A 315 15.66 -29.34 14.74
CA THR A 315 16.73 -30.17 15.32
C THR A 315 18.10 -29.78 14.77
N GLN A 316 19.15 -29.90 15.61
CA GLN A 316 20.50 -29.56 15.19
C GLN A 316 21.02 -30.51 14.09
N ASP A 317 20.75 -31.81 14.22
CA ASP A 317 21.21 -32.83 13.26
C ASP A 317 20.70 -32.54 11.84
N TYR A 318 19.48 -32.02 11.72
CA TYR A 318 18.89 -31.64 10.43
C TYR A 318 19.64 -30.43 9.81
N VAL A 319 19.87 -29.38 10.61
CA VAL A 319 20.59 -28.18 10.14
C VAL A 319 22.03 -28.55 9.76
N ASP A 320 22.74 -29.30 10.62
CA ASP A 320 24.10 -29.73 10.36
C ASP A 320 24.21 -30.58 9.09
N TYR A 321 23.22 -31.44 8.84
CA TYR A 321 23.18 -32.26 7.62
C TYR A 321 23.06 -31.38 6.37
N LEU A 322 22.14 -30.41 6.34
CA LEU A 322 21.96 -29.54 5.18
C LEU A 322 23.15 -28.60 4.99
N HIS A 323 23.67 -28.02 6.05
CA HIS A 323 24.89 -27.19 6.00
C HIS A 323 26.10 -28.00 5.49
N GLY A 324 26.20 -29.27 5.87
CA GLY A 324 27.22 -30.20 5.34
C GLY A 324 27.12 -30.42 3.83
N GLN A 325 25.96 -30.18 3.23
CA GLN A 325 25.71 -30.21 1.77
C GLN A 325 25.85 -28.82 1.12
N GLY A 326 26.09 -27.75 1.89
CA GLY A 326 26.11 -26.37 1.42
C GLY A 326 24.71 -25.78 1.17
N ILE A 327 23.67 -26.35 1.79
CA ILE A 327 22.27 -25.96 1.63
C ILE A 327 21.84 -25.15 2.85
N GLN A 328 21.18 -23.99 2.62
CA GLN A 328 20.59 -23.17 3.67
C GLN A 328 19.27 -23.74 4.18
N VAL A 329 18.95 -23.45 5.43
CA VAL A 329 17.67 -23.77 6.07
C VAL A 329 16.87 -22.51 6.27
N TRP A 330 15.75 -22.37 5.55
CA TRP A 330 14.77 -21.29 5.77
C TRP A 330 13.52 -21.89 6.42
N ALA A 331 13.49 -21.85 7.75
CA ALA A 331 12.43 -22.52 8.51
C ALA A 331 11.09 -21.83 8.35
N VAL A 332 10.06 -22.61 7.97
CA VAL A 332 8.69 -22.13 7.80
C VAL A 332 8.03 -21.92 9.16
N VAL A 333 7.36 -20.77 9.31
CA VAL A 333 6.37 -20.51 10.36
C VAL A 333 4.99 -20.38 9.74
N ASP A 334 4.03 -21.17 10.22
CA ASP A 334 2.65 -21.18 9.76
C ASP A 334 1.62 -20.90 10.86
N ASN A 335 0.40 -20.52 10.45
CA ASN A 335 -0.71 -20.19 11.35
C ASN A 335 -1.91 -21.13 11.22
N PHE A 336 -1.77 -22.27 10.54
CA PHE A 336 -2.93 -23.12 10.17
C PHE A 336 -2.83 -24.57 10.62
N ASN A 337 -1.67 -25.05 11.05
CA ASN A 337 -1.48 -26.45 11.43
C ASN A 337 -1.99 -26.81 12.83
N THR A 338 -2.38 -25.81 13.66
CA THR A 338 -2.95 -26.07 14.98
C THR A 338 -4.48 -25.96 14.96
N PRO A 339 -5.23 -27.07 15.11
CA PRO A 339 -6.69 -27.02 15.07
C PRO A 339 -7.29 -26.16 16.18
N GLY A 340 -8.27 -25.32 15.83
CA GLY A 340 -9.02 -24.50 16.78
C GLY A 340 -8.34 -23.20 17.21
N VAL A 341 -7.13 -22.91 16.74
CA VAL A 341 -6.43 -21.64 16.95
C VAL A 341 -6.85 -20.63 15.87
N SER A 342 -7.05 -19.38 16.26
CA SER A 342 -7.33 -18.31 15.29
C SER A 342 -6.12 -18.03 14.42
N ARG A 343 -6.37 -17.87 13.11
CA ARG A 343 -5.30 -17.59 12.14
C ARG A 343 -4.72 -16.16 12.23
N SER A 344 -5.32 -15.27 13.03
CA SER A 344 -4.97 -13.86 13.06
C SER A 344 -4.87 -13.22 14.45
N GLN A 345 -5.46 -13.83 15.49
CA GLN A 345 -5.54 -13.18 16.81
C GLN A 345 -4.18 -12.95 17.49
N PHE A 346 -3.19 -13.78 17.22
CA PHE A 346 -1.83 -13.58 17.70
C PHE A 346 -1.14 -12.32 17.11
N LEU A 347 -1.72 -11.69 16.08
CA LEU A 347 -1.22 -10.46 15.46
C LEU A 347 -1.73 -9.18 16.12
N MET A 348 -2.77 -9.26 16.97
CA MET A 348 -3.58 -8.11 17.41
C MET A 348 -2.86 -7.10 18.31
N SER A 349 -1.72 -7.43 18.90
CA SER A 349 -0.99 -6.53 19.77
C SER A 349 0.53 -6.66 19.60
N LEU A 350 1.25 -5.60 19.97
CA LEU A 350 2.71 -5.57 19.85
C LEU A 350 3.38 -6.66 20.68
N ASP A 351 2.90 -6.91 21.90
CA ASP A 351 3.45 -7.94 22.79
C ASP A 351 3.32 -9.35 22.20
N ARG A 352 2.19 -9.68 21.60
CA ARG A 352 1.96 -10.97 20.94
C ARG A 352 2.87 -11.15 19.72
N ARG A 353 2.91 -10.15 18.82
CA ARG A 353 3.80 -10.18 17.66
C ARG A 353 5.28 -10.29 18.10
N SER A 354 5.69 -9.49 19.07
CA SER A 354 7.04 -9.54 19.63
C SER A 354 7.36 -10.89 20.29
N HIS A 355 6.36 -11.56 20.89
CA HIS A 355 6.52 -12.88 21.45
C HIS A 355 6.81 -13.94 20.38
N VAL A 356 6.04 -13.96 19.29
CA VAL A 356 6.32 -14.83 18.13
C VAL A 356 7.73 -14.57 17.60
N ILE A 357 8.07 -13.30 17.33
CA ILE A 357 9.37 -12.91 16.77
C ILE A 357 10.52 -13.32 17.69
N SER A 358 10.35 -13.15 19.00
CA SER A 358 11.37 -13.54 19.99
C SER A 358 11.63 -15.04 19.98
N GLN A 359 10.57 -15.86 19.90
CA GLN A 359 10.70 -17.31 19.79
C GLN A 359 11.42 -17.71 18.50
N LEU A 360 11.06 -17.09 17.35
CA LEU A 360 11.74 -17.33 16.07
C LEU A 360 13.23 -17.02 16.16
N MET A 361 13.60 -15.86 16.72
CA MET A 361 15.01 -15.46 16.86
C MET A 361 15.77 -16.35 17.86
N GLU A 362 15.10 -16.92 18.85
CA GLU A 362 15.69 -17.93 19.75
C GLU A 362 16.01 -19.23 19.00
N GLN A 363 15.07 -19.71 18.16
CA GLN A 363 15.29 -20.90 17.33
C GLN A 363 16.44 -20.66 16.31
N VAL A 364 16.45 -19.50 15.66
CA VAL A 364 17.55 -19.09 14.76
C VAL A 364 18.91 -19.21 15.46
N LYS A 365 19.03 -18.64 16.65
CA LYS A 365 20.30 -18.67 17.42
C LYS A 365 20.66 -20.06 17.93
N THR A 366 19.66 -20.85 18.31
CA THR A 366 19.85 -22.17 18.88
C THR A 366 20.37 -23.15 17.85
N TYR A 367 19.79 -23.13 16.64
CA TYR A 367 20.07 -24.14 15.60
C TYR A 367 20.90 -23.62 14.44
N GLY A 368 21.19 -22.32 14.37
CA GLY A 368 21.93 -21.73 13.25
C GLY A 368 21.10 -21.67 11.95
N ILE A 369 19.80 -21.40 12.06
CA ILE A 369 18.88 -21.27 10.92
C ILE A 369 19.25 -20.02 10.10
N ASP A 370 19.28 -20.14 8.75
CA ASP A 370 19.74 -19.09 7.84
C ASP A 370 18.63 -18.11 7.45
N GLY A 371 17.38 -18.57 7.45
CA GLY A 371 16.21 -17.78 7.07
C GLY A 371 14.93 -18.18 7.78
N ILE A 372 14.01 -17.24 7.87
CA ILE A 372 12.62 -17.49 8.27
C ILE A 372 11.75 -17.33 7.01
N ASN A 373 10.91 -18.32 6.74
CA ASN A 373 9.88 -18.27 5.73
C ASN A 373 8.52 -18.16 6.41
N VAL A 374 7.77 -17.10 6.12
CA VAL A 374 6.45 -16.85 6.70
C VAL A 374 5.37 -17.35 5.75
N ASP A 375 4.66 -18.37 6.17
CA ASP A 375 3.54 -18.98 5.43
C ASP A 375 2.24 -18.78 6.24
N PHE A 376 1.76 -17.53 6.32
CA PHE A 376 0.51 -17.21 7.00
C PHE A 376 -0.64 -17.17 6.02
N GLU A 377 -1.50 -18.17 6.14
CA GLU A 377 -2.65 -18.33 5.25
C GLU A 377 -3.97 -17.90 5.89
N GLN A 378 -4.93 -17.51 5.02
CA GLN A 378 -6.30 -17.15 5.40
C GLN A 378 -6.36 -16.09 6.50
N ILE A 379 -5.44 -15.12 6.44
CA ILE A 379 -5.56 -13.90 7.24
C ILE A 379 -6.83 -13.19 6.82
N ASP A 380 -7.72 -12.91 7.77
CA ASP A 380 -8.92 -12.10 7.50
C ASP A 380 -8.51 -10.68 7.12
N SER A 381 -9.18 -10.09 6.14
CA SER A 381 -8.91 -8.73 5.65
C SER A 381 -8.96 -7.65 6.74
N ALA A 382 -9.73 -7.90 7.81
CA ALA A 382 -9.77 -7.03 8.99
C ALA A 382 -8.44 -6.97 9.75
N TYR A 383 -7.54 -7.94 9.56
CA TYR A 383 -6.22 -8.01 10.21
C TYR A 383 -5.04 -7.77 9.25
N GLY A 384 -5.32 -7.26 8.06
CA GLY A 384 -4.28 -7.00 7.07
C GLY A 384 -3.22 -5.98 7.55
N GLN A 385 -3.61 -4.98 8.34
CA GLN A 385 -2.68 -4.01 8.91
C GLN A 385 -1.78 -4.64 9.99
N GLU A 386 -2.33 -5.49 10.85
CA GLU A 386 -1.59 -6.25 11.87
C GLU A 386 -0.62 -7.24 11.24
N TYR A 387 -1.03 -7.89 10.14
CA TYR A 387 -0.18 -8.81 9.40
C TYR A 387 1.02 -8.10 8.79
N ILE A 388 0.80 -7.01 8.07
CA ILE A 388 1.93 -6.29 7.47
C ILE A 388 2.84 -5.64 8.52
N GLU A 389 2.29 -5.24 9.66
CA GLU A 389 3.09 -4.75 10.77
C GLU A 389 3.96 -5.85 11.38
N PHE A 390 3.45 -7.09 11.51
CA PHE A 390 4.25 -8.25 11.89
C PHE A 390 5.42 -8.48 10.92
N ILE A 391 5.20 -8.40 9.61
CA ILE A 391 6.26 -8.54 8.60
C ILE A 391 7.32 -7.44 8.77
N ARG A 392 6.91 -6.19 9.02
CA ARG A 392 7.80 -5.06 9.28
C ARG A 392 8.66 -5.30 10.53
N GLU A 393 8.03 -5.66 11.65
CA GLU A 393 8.70 -5.95 12.93
C GLU A 393 9.67 -7.15 12.81
N LEU A 394 9.24 -8.24 12.16
CA LEU A 394 10.08 -9.42 11.92
C LEU A 394 11.28 -9.07 11.04
N SER A 395 11.08 -8.28 9.99
CA SER A 395 12.15 -7.88 9.07
C SER A 395 13.28 -7.11 9.78
N ILE A 396 12.94 -6.27 10.77
CA ILE A 396 13.91 -5.57 11.60
C ILE A 396 14.78 -6.60 12.34
N LYS A 397 14.15 -7.59 12.98
CA LYS A 397 14.88 -8.62 13.74
C LYS A 397 15.69 -9.56 12.85
N CYS A 398 15.19 -9.89 11.68
CA CYS A 398 15.95 -10.66 10.67
C CYS A 398 17.21 -9.89 10.24
N ARG A 399 17.11 -8.61 9.87
CA ARG A 399 18.27 -7.78 9.51
C ARG A 399 19.28 -7.65 10.66
N GLN A 400 18.81 -7.37 11.89
CA GLN A 400 19.67 -7.27 13.08
C GLN A 400 20.44 -8.56 13.37
N ASN A 401 19.87 -9.72 13.04
CA ASN A 401 20.51 -11.04 13.27
C ASN A 401 21.15 -11.63 12.00
N GLY A 402 21.13 -10.93 10.88
CA GLY A 402 21.68 -11.42 9.61
C GLY A 402 20.95 -12.64 9.04
N VAL A 403 19.65 -12.77 9.29
CA VAL A 403 18.76 -13.84 8.85
C VAL A 403 17.95 -13.39 7.63
N ILE A 404 17.74 -14.26 6.65
CA ILE A 404 16.90 -13.99 5.50
C ILE A 404 15.42 -14.03 5.90
N LEU A 405 14.64 -13.08 5.41
CA LEU A 405 13.18 -13.10 5.50
C LEU A 405 12.56 -13.40 4.13
N SER A 406 11.83 -14.50 4.05
CA SER A 406 11.03 -14.91 2.90
C SER A 406 9.55 -14.97 3.32
N VAL A 407 8.63 -14.58 2.42
CA VAL A 407 7.19 -14.52 2.71
C VAL A 407 6.41 -15.16 1.58
N ASP A 408 5.58 -16.15 1.92
CA ASP A 408 4.72 -16.85 0.97
C ASP A 408 3.39 -16.13 0.80
N ASN A 409 2.88 -16.12 -0.43
CA ASN A 409 1.65 -15.44 -0.79
C ASN A 409 0.86 -16.24 -1.82
N TYR A 410 -0.46 -16.16 -1.73
CA TYR A 410 -1.34 -16.57 -2.81
C TYR A 410 -1.07 -15.79 -4.10
N VAL A 411 -1.49 -16.32 -5.24
CA VAL A 411 -1.58 -15.55 -6.48
C VAL A 411 -2.40 -14.28 -6.23
N PRO A 412 -1.91 -13.09 -6.60
CA PRO A 412 -2.55 -11.82 -6.25
C PRO A 412 -3.87 -11.59 -6.98
N TYR A 413 -4.92 -11.32 -6.23
CA TYR A 413 -6.26 -10.91 -6.68
C TYR A 413 -6.79 -9.80 -5.75
N GLU A 414 -7.85 -9.10 -6.16
CA GLU A 414 -8.47 -8.03 -5.37
C GLU A 414 -8.89 -8.50 -3.96
N PHE A 415 -9.37 -9.74 -3.82
CA PHE A 415 -9.84 -10.25 -2.53
C PHE A 415 -8.71 -10.47 -1.50
N ASN A 416 -7.46 -10.55 -1.92
CA ASN A 416 -6.29 -10.75 -1.05
C ASN A 416 -5.30 -9.59 -1.04
N GLU A 417 -5.68 -8.39 -1.51
CA GLU A 417 -4.86 -7.18 -1.48
C GLU A 417 -4.39 -6.77 -0.08
N HIS A 418 -5.13 -7.19 0.96
CA HIS A 418 -4.77 -6.93 2.36
C HIS A 418 -3.45 -7.59 2.81
N TYR A 419 -2.90 -8.54 2.04
CA TYR A 419 -1.55 -9.06 2.24
C TYR A 419 -0.45 -8.03 1.91
N ASN A 420 -0.79 -6.97 1.21
CA ASN A 420 0.04 -5.79 0.94
C ASN A 420 1.42 -6.13 0.33
N LEU A 421 1.41 -6.73 -0.85
CA LEU A 421 2.63 -7.10 -1.59
C LEU A 421 3.64 -5.96 -1.77
N PRO A 422 3.24 -4.68 -2.04
CA PRO A 422 4.19 -3.57 -2.13
C PRO A 422 5.06 -3.40 -0.87
N GLU A 423 4.45 -3.51 0.30
CA GLU A 423 5.20 -3.43 1.56
C GLU A 423 6.07 -4.67 1.81
N GLN A 424 5.57 -5.87 1.50
CA GLN A 424 6.39 -7.08 1.55
C GLN A 424 7.61 -6.96 0.63
N GLY A 425 7.44 -6.45 -0.60
CA GLY A 425 8.53 -6.17 -1.54
C GLY A 425 9.58 -5.20 -0.99
N THR A 426 9.20 -4.31 -0.06
CA THR A 426 10.13 -3.40 0.64
C THR A 426 10.85 -4.09 1.79
N PHE A 427 10.12 -4.81 2.65
CA PHE A 427 10.62 -5.30 3.93
C PHE A 427 11.22 -6.70 3.89
N ALA A 428 10.72 -7.60 3.03
CA ALA A 428 11.25 -8.95 2.86
C ALA A 428 12.48 -8.99 1.93
N ASP A 429 13.31 -10.01 2.09
CA ASP A 429 14.41 -10.32 1.19
C ASP A 429 13.91 -11.06 -0.04
N TYR A 430 12.95 -11.97 0.15
CA TYR A 430 12.25 -12.70 -0.91
C TYR A 430 10.75 -12.74 -0.66
N VAL A 431 9.99 -12.73 -1.75
CA VAL A 431 8.55 -12.97 -1.75
C VAL A 431 8.27 -14.13 -2.69
N VAL A 432 7.55 -15.12 -2.20
CA VAL A 432 7.20 -16.33 -2.96
C VAL A 432 5.73 -16.29 -3.30
N ILE A 433 5.39 -16.43 -4.58
CA ILE A 433 4.01 -16.65 -4.99
C ILE A 433 3.76 -18.14 -5.11
N MET A 434 2.80 -18.64 -4.37
CA MET A 434 2.29 -20.01 -4.46
C MET A 434 1.52 -20.15 -5.76
N GLY A 435 2.24 -20.45 -6.85
CA GLY A 435 1.69 -20.58 -8.21
C GLY A 435 0.95 -21.91 -8.42
N TYR A 436 0.12 -22.30 -7.45
CA TYR A 436 -0.66 -23.53 -7.44
C TYR A 436 -1.98 -23.34 -6.68
N ASP A 437 -2.76 -24.43 -6.58
CA ASP A 437 -4.14 -24.44 -6.05
C ASP A 437 -5.10 -23.55 -6.87
N GLU A 438 -4.88 -23.43 -8.19
CA GLU A 438 -5.86 -22.88 -9.14
C GLU A 438 -7.19 -23.61 -9.01
N HIS A 439 -7.14 -24.95 -8.99
CA HIS A 439 -8.23 -25.82 -8.59
C HIS A 439 -7.80 -26.67 -7.39
N TYR A 440 -8.56 -26.61 -6.32
CA TYR A 440 -8.25 -27.20 -5.02
C TYR A 440 -9.38 -28.11 -4.51
N GLU A 441 -9.18 -28.73 -3.37
CA GLU A 441 -10.22 -29.56 -2.73
C GLU A 441 -11.48 -28.74 -2.43
N GLY A 442 -12.62 -29.18 -2.97
CA GLY A 442 -13.88 -28.43 -2.87
C GLY A 442 -14.21 -27.53 -4.05
N SER A 443 -13.31 -27.44 -5.07
CA SER A 443 -13.66 -26.80 -6.35
C SER A 443 -14.88 -27.44 -6.98
N GLN A 444 -15.75 -26.61 -7.57
CA GLN A 444 -16.99 -27.07 -8.20
C GLN A 444 -16.77 -27.75 -9.54
N GLU A 445 -15.62 -27.53 -10.14
CA GLU A 445 -15.21 -28.10 -11.42
C GLU A 445 -13.82 -28.70 -11.29
N ALA A 446 -13.56 -29.78 -12.05
CA ALA A 446 -12.23 -30.36 -12.18
C ALA A 446 -11.33 -29.44 -13.01
N GLY A 447 -10.06 -29.33 -12.64
CA GLY A 447 -9.13 -28.49 -13.35
C GLY A 447 -7.68 -28.69 -12.93
N SER A 448 -6.78 -27.99 -13.62
CA SER A 448 -5.35 -27.96 -13.29
C SER A 448 -5.10 -27.36 -11.92
N VAL A 449 -4.12 -27.89 -11.21
CA VAL A 449 -3.62 -27.27 -9.97
C VAL A 449 -2.83 -26.00 -10.27
N ALA A 450 -2.13 -25.95 -11.43
CA ALA A 450 -1.24 -24.84 -11.77
C ALA A 450 -1.09 -24.75 -13.30
N SER A 451 -2.12 -24.24 -13.99
CA SER A 451 -2.02 -23.99 -15.44
C SER A 451 -0.97 -22.90 -15.72
N ILE A 452 -0.39 -22.94 -16.92
CA ILE A 452 0.60 -21.93 -17.33
C ILE A 452 0.01 -20.53 -17.36
N SER A 453 -1.29 -20.39 -17.66
CA SER A 453 -2.00 -19.11 -17.62
C SER A 453 -2.11 -18.58 -16.19
N TYR A 454 -2.42 -19.42 -15.22
CA TYR A 454 -2.48 -19.07 -13.81
C TYR A 454 -1.14 -18.63 -13.24
N VAL A 455 -0.09 -19.42 -13.50
CA VAL A 455 1.28 -19.10 -13.08
C VAL A 455 1.76 -17.79 -13.72
N SER A 456 1.55 -17.61 -15.03
CA SER A 456 1.93 -16.38 -15.73
C SER A 456 1.19 -15.16 -15.18
N TYR A 457 -0.10 -15.28 -14.90
CA TYR A 457 -0.89 -14.21 -14.30
C TYR A 457 -0.33 -13.83 -12.91
N GLY A 458 -0.08 -14.81 -12.04
CA GLY A 458 0.45 -14.58 -10.70
C GLY A 458 1.80 -13.86 -10.73
N ILE A 459 2.71 -14.29 -11.59
CA ILE A 459 4.02 -13.65 -11.79
C ILE A 459 3.85 -12.19 -12.26
N GLN A 460 3.04 -11.94 -13.30
CA GLN A 460 2.84 -10.60 -13.85
C GLN A 460 2.24 -9.65 -12.80
N LYS A 461 1.25 -10.12 -12.05
CA LYS A 461 0.63 -9.32 -10.99
C LYS A 461 1.58 -9.00 -9.84
N ALA A 462 2.37 -9.96 -9.41
CA ALA A 462 3.36 -9.74 -8.36
C ALA A 462 4.45 -8.74 -8.79
N LEU A 463 4.89 -8.79 -10.05
CA LEU A 463 5.88 -7.87 -10.63
C LEU A 463 5.40 -6.41 -10.70
N GLU A 464 4.11 -6.13 -10.60
CA GLU A 464 3.61 -4.76 -10.48
C GLU A 464 4.10 -4.07 -9.18
N SER A 465 4.48 -4.84 -8.17
CA SER A 465 4.83 -4.33 -6.83
C SER A 465 6.17 -4.85 -6.29
N ILE A 466 6.63 -6.00 -6.76
CA ILE A 466 7.81 -6.67 -6.21
C ILE A 466 8.92 -6.68 -7.28
N PRO A 467 10.13 -6.21 -6.96
CA PRO A 467 11.29 -6.34 -7.86
C PRO A 467 11.55 -7.80 -8.22
N ALA A 468 11.83 -8.06 -9.50
CA ALA A 468 12.04 -9.43 -10.01
C ALA A 468 13.11 -10.20 -9.25
N GLU A 469 14.18 -9.51 -8.83
CA GLU A 469 15.27 -10.07 -8.04
C GLU A 469 14.93 -10.43 -6.59
N LYS A 470 13.69 -10.16 -6.16
CA LYS A 470 13.12 -10.61 -4.87
C LYS A 470 11.99 -11.62 -5.04
N LEU A 471 11.44 -11.71 -6.26
CA LEU A 471 10.27 -12.53 -6.53
C LEU A 471 10.66 -13.96 -6.89
N MET A 472 10.06 -14.92 -6.21
CA MET A 472 10.10 -16.35 -6.55
C MET A 472 8.69 -16.83 -6.88
N ASN A 473 8.58 -17.85 -7.71
CA ASN A 473 7.31 -18.55 -7.89
C ASN A 473 7.45 -20.00 -7.46
N ALA A 474 6.51 -20.49 -6.67
CA ALA A 474 6.46 -21.88 -6.26
C ALA A 474 5.67 -22.71 -7.27
N VAL A 475 6.20 -23.88 -7.60
CA VAL A 475 5.57 -24.87 -8.46
C VAL A 475 5.13 -26.08 -7.64
N PRO A 476 4.01 -26.76 -8.00
CA PRO A 476 3.59 -27.95 -7.30
C PRO A 476 4.31 -29.18 -7.84
N PHE A 477 4.69 -30.10 -6.94
CA PHE A 477 5.09 -31.46 -7.28
C PHE A 477 3.95 -32.46 -7.08
N TYR A 478 2.74 -31.94 -6.90
CA TYR A 478 1.50 -32.71 -6.76
C TYR A 478 0.50 -32.36 -7.85
N VAL A 479 -0.43 -33.24 -8.06
CA VAL A 479 -1.60 -33.04 -8.91
C VAL A 479 -2.87 -33.47 -8.17
N ARG A 480 -4.04 -33.15 -8.72
CA ARG A 480 -5.31 -33.66 -8.22
C ARG A 480 -5.91 -34.69 -9.16
N LEU A 481 -6.23 -35.85 -8.60
CA LEU A 481 -7.05 -36.88 -9.26
C LEU A 481 -8.51 -36.50 -9.05
N TRP A 482 -9.19 -36.15 -10.13
CA TRP A 482 -10.58 -35.71 -10.09
C TRP A 482 -11.54 -36.83 -10.45
N SER A 483 -12.64 -36.94 -9.73
CA SER A 483 -13.81 -37.76 -10.06
C SER A 483 -15.05 -36.87 -10.09
N THR A 484 -15.71 -36.82 -11.25
CA THR A 484 -16.98 -36.13 -11.45
C THR A 484 -18.09 -37.15 -11.69
N THR A 485 -19.14 -37.11 -10.84
CA THR A 485 -20.31 -37.99 -10.89
C THR A 485 -21.59 -37.17 -10.80
N SER A 486 -22.75 -37.81 -10.86
CA SER A 486 -24.03 -37.13 -10.60
C SER A 486 -24.16 -36.59 -9.16
N ALA A 487 -23.30 -37.00 -8.23
CA ALA A 487 -23.24 -36.51 -6.86
C ALA A 487 -22.37 -35.27 -6.68
N GLY A 488 -21.57 -34.91 -7.70
CA GLY A 488 -20.68 -33.76 -7.66
C GLY A 488 -19.25 -34.12 -8.04
N VAL A 489 -18.35 -33.17 -7.74
CA VAL A 489 -16.91 -33.25 -8.02
C VAL A 489 -16.17 -33.56 -6.72
N THR A 490 -15.23 -34.49 -6.77
CA THR A 490 -14.32 -34.82 -5.67
C THR A 490 -12.89 -34.90 -6.19
N SER A 491 -11.91 -34.65 -5.34
CA SER A 491 -10.50 -34.79 -5.73
C SER A 491 -9.63 -35.31 -4.60
N GLN A 492 -8.47 -35.86 -4.99
CA GLN A 492 -7.40 -36.28 -4.09
C GLN A 492 -6.06 -35.76 -4.60
N ALA A 493 -5.30 -35.10 -3.73
CA ALA A 493 -3.92 -34.69 -4.05
C ALA A 493 -2.97 -35.90 -3.98
N VAL A 494 -2.13 -36.07 -4.98
CA VAL A 494 -1.12 -37.14 -5.06
C VAL A 494 0.17 -36.61 -5.68
N GLY A 495 1.30 -37.26 -5.40
CA GLY A 495 2.57 -36.97 -6.04
C GLY A 495 2.61 -37.42 -7.50
N MET A 496 3.66 -36.99 -8.23
CA MET A 496 3.79 -37.23 -9.67
C MET A 496 3.83 -38.74 -10.01
N ALA A 497 4.56 -39.54 -9.25
CA ALA A 497 4.64 -40.99 -9.48
C ALA A 497 3.30 -41.72 -9.30
N ASP A 498 2.53 -41.34 -8.26
CA ASP A 498 1.21 -41.91 -8.00
C ASP A 498 0.20 -41.50 -9.07
N ALA A 499 0.30 -40.29 -9.61
CA ALA A 499 -0.51 -39.85 -10.74
C ALA A 499 -0.25 -40.69 -12.01
N GLN A 500 1.00 -40.95 -12.32
CA GLN A 500 1.36 -41.84 -13.46
C GLN A 500 0.83 -43.27 -13.29
N ALA A 501 0.94 -43.83 -12.07
CA ALA A 501 0.36 -45.11 -11.73
C ALA A 501 -1.16 -45.13 -11.88
N TYR A 502 -1.84 -44.04 -11.41
CA TYR A 502 -3.28 -43.91 -11.54
C TYR A 502 -3.75 -43.90 -13.00
N ILE A 503 -3.10 -43.13 -13.86
CA ILE A 503 -3.37 -43.05 -15.30
C ILE A 503 -3.26 -44.45 -15.95
N THR A 504 -2.18 -45.15 -15.65
CA THR A 504 -1.93 -46.49 -16.15
C THR A 504 -3.01 -47.48 -15.70
N ASN A 505 -3.35 -47.47 -14.41
CA ASN A 505 -4.33 -48.38 -13.82
C ASN A 505 -5.75 -48.18 -14.34
N HIS A 506 -6.09 -46.96 -14.71
CA HIS A 506 -7.42 -46.61 -15.24
C HIS A 506 -7.47 -46.52 -16.76
N ALA A 507 -6.37 -46.87 -17.44
CA ALA A 507 -6.24 -46.83 -18.91
C ALA A 507 -6.75 -45.49 -19.48
N MET A 508 -6.31 -44.37 -18.87
CA MET A 508 -6.74 -43.04 -19.27
C MET A 508 -6.11 -42.60 -20.59
N GLU A 509 -6.84 -41.87 -21.39
CA GLU A 509 -6.32 -41.23 -22.60
C GLU A 509 -5.53 -39.97 -22.23
N VAL A 510 -4.28 -39.89 -22.70
CA VAL A 510 -3.36 -38.77 -22.40
C VAL A 510 -3.13 -37.93 -23.63
N ARG A 511 -3.22 -36.62 -23.51
CA ARG A 511 -2.90 -35.64 -24.57
C ARG A 511 -2.30 -34.38 -23.97
N TRP A 512 -1.47 -33.70 -24.74
CA TRP A 512 -1.01 -32.35 -24.34
C TRP A 512 -2.13 -31.33 -24.43
N ASP A 513 -2.27 -30.48 -23.41
CA ASP A 513 -3.18 -29.36 -23.34
C ASP A 513 -2.38 -28.04 -23.36
N ASP A 514 -2.31 -27.42 -24.55
CA ASP A 514 -1.57 -26.17 -24.74
C ASP A 514 -2.07 -25.02 -23.87
N ALA A 515 -3.35 -24.99 -23.50
CA ALA A 515 -3.93 -23.94 -22.69
C ALA A 515 -3.45 -24.02 -21.23
N CYS A 516 -3.29 -25.23 -20.72
CA CYS A 516 -2.75 -25.48 -19.37
C CYS A 516 -1.23 -25.59 -19.34
N GLY A 517 -0.58 -25.89 -20.48
CA GLY A 517 0.84 -26.22 -20.54
C GLY A 517 1.18 -27.53 -19.82
N GLN A 518 0.28 -28.52 -19.91
CA GLN A 518 0.33 -29.77 -19.17
C GLN A 518 -0.21 -30.94 -20.00
N TYR A 519 0.15 -32.18 -19.66
CA TYR A 519 -0.56 -33.33 -20.15
C TYR A 519 -1.89 -33.48 -19.37
N TYR A 520 -2.97 -33.58 -20.12
CA TYR A 520 -4.29 -33.90 -19.61
C TYR A 520 -4.61 -35.37 -19.87
N ALA A 521 -5.06 -36.05 -18.83
CA ALA A 521 -5.52 -37.43 -18.94
C ALA A 521 -6.98 -37.56 -18.49
N SER A 522 -7.76 -38.39 -19.20
CA SER A 522 -9.15 -38.64 -18.85
C SER A 522 -9.61 -40.04 -19.12
N HIS A 523 -10.59 -40.51 -18.33
CA HIS A 523 -11.34 -41.72 -18.55
C HIS A 523 -12.81 -41.46 -18.29
N ILE A 524 -13.65 -41.63 -19.29
CA ILE A 524 -15.08 -41.26 -19.22
C ILE A 524 -15.94 -42.52 -19.35
N THR A 525 -16.81 -42.73 -18.41
CA THR A 525 -17.85 -43.79 -18.39
C THR A 525 -19.25 -43.16 -18.39
N ASP A 526 -20.30 -43.97 -18.41
CA ASP A 526 -21.69 -43.48 -18.34
C ASP A 526 -22.02 -42.81 -16.99
N THR A 527 -21.27 -43.08 -15.93
CA THR A 527 -21.56 -42.65 -14.55
C THR A 527 -20.49 -41.79 -13.91
N GLU A 528 -19.28 -41.79 -14.46
CA GLU A 528 -18.13 -41.14 -13.85
C GLU A 528 -17.18 -40.61 -14.92
N ARG A 529 -16.60 -39.45 -14.64
CA ARG A 529 -15.50 -38.85 -15.41
C ARG A 529 -14.30 -38.68 -14.51
N LEU A 530 -13.22 -39.38 -14.81
CA LEU A 530 -11.92 -39.25 -14.14
C LEU A 530 -11.03 -38.32 -14.99
N GLU A 531 -10.37 -37.38 -14.31
CA GLU A 531 -9.53 -36.37 -14.97
C GLU A 531 -8.31 -36.07 -14.12
N VAL A 532 -7.20 -35.78 -14.80
CA VAL A 532 -5.99 -35.26 -14.16
C VAL A 532 -5.19 -34.41 -15.14
N TRP A 533 -4.68 -33.28 -14.68
CA TRP A 533 -3.66 -32.47 -15.34
C TRP A 533 -2.34 -32.77 -14.66
N LEU A 534 -1.36 -33.27 -15.43
CA LEU A 534 -0.11 -33.77 -14.88
C LEU A 534 0.90 -32.66 -14.67
N GLU A 535 1.61 -32.78 -13.56
CA GLU A 535 2.92 -32.14 -13.43
C GLU A 535 4.02 -33.16 -13.81
N ASP A 536 4.91 -32.74 -14.67
CA ASP A 536 6.03 -33.50 -15.17
C ASP A 536 7.19 -32.59 -15.62
N ALA A 537 8.27 -33.15 -16.14
CA ALA A 537 9.42 -32.38 -16.60
C ALA A 537 9.06 -31.31 -17.65
N GLN A 538 8.11 -31.58 -18.55
CA GLN A 538 7.70 -30.64 -19.60
C GLN A 538 6.85 -29.49 -19.04
N SER A 539 5.91 -29.78 -18.16
CA SER A 539 5.08 -28.75 -17.53
C SER A 539 5.91 -27.83 -16.61
N ILE A 540 6.83 -28.40 -15.85
CA ILE A 540 7.75 -27.64 -15.00
C ILE A 540 8.69 -26.77 -15.84
N GLU A 541 9.30 -27.29 -16.93
CA GLU A 541 10.12 -26.49 -17.85
C GLU A 541 9.34 -25.30 -18.44
N THR A 542 8.05 -25.52 -18.78
CA THR A 542 7.19 -24.47 -19.30
C THR A 542 7.01 -23.34 -18.27
N LYS A 543 6.80 -23.66 -16.98
CA LYS A 543 6.68 -22.70 -15.89
C LYS A 543 8.00 -21.99 -15.60
N LEU A 544 9.11 -22.73 -15.56
CA LEU A 544 10.45 -22.17 -15.36
C LEU A 544 10.85 -21.21 -16.48
N SER A 545 10.41 -21.46 -17.73
CA SER A 545 10.66 -20.56 -18.85
C SER A 545 9.98 -19.20 -18.66
N VAL A 546 8.78 -19.14 -18.05
CA VAL A 546 8.13 -17.88 -17.69
C VAL A 546 8.91 -17.16 -16.60
N MET A 547 9.42 -17.87 -15.60
CA MET A 547 10.25 -17.28 -14.55
C MET A 547 11.56 -16.71 -15.09
N ASP A 548 12.20 -17.43 -16.02
CA ASP A 548 13.47 -17.03 -16.62
C ASP A 548 13.33 -15.75 -17.47
N VAL A 549 12.29 -15.69 -18.33
CA VAL A 549 11.99 -14.50 -19.15
C VAL A 549 11.70 -13.26 -18.29
N ASN A 550 11.13 -13.44 -17.10
CA ASN A 550 10.84 -12.37 -16.17
C ASN A 550 11.99 -12.12 -15.16
N HIS A 551 13.09 -12.81 -15.27
CA HIS A 551 14.29 -12.66 -14.42
C HIS A 551 14.02 -12.81 -12.93
N LEU A 552 13.17 -13.78 -12.56
CA LEU A 552 12.83 -13.99 -11.15
C LEU A 552 14.05 -14.43 -10.33
N ALA A 553 14.01 -14.16 -9.04
CA ALA A 553 15.03 -14.54 -8.06
C ALA A 553 15.27 -16.05 -7.98
N GLY A 554 14.27 -16.85 -8.34
CA GLY A 554 14.39 -18.29 -8.28
C GLY A 554 13.05 -19.02 -8.38
N VAL A 555 13.09 -20.29 -8.04
CA VAL A 555 11.95 -21.20 -7.97
C VAL A 555 11.81 -21.76 -6.56
N ALA A 556 10.57 -21.94 -6.09
CA ALA A 556 10.25 -22.77 -4.95
C ALA A 556 9.44 -23.99 -5.40
N SER A 557 9.39 -25.06 -4.60
CA SER A 557 8.67 -26.28 -4.97
C SER A 557 7.94 -26.90 -3.77
N TRP A 558 6.64 -27.14 -3.91
CA TRP A 558 5.80 -27.83 -2.94
C TRP A 558 5.47 -29.23 -3.43
N ARG A 559 6.01 -30.29 -2.89
CA ARG A 559 6.99 -30.44 -1.84
C ARG A 559 7.91 -31.63 -2.12
N LEU A 560 9.04 -31.69 -1.45
CA LEU A 560 9.95 -32.84 -1.48
C LEU A 560 9.22 -34.16 -1.21
N GLY A 561 9.60 -35.20 -1.96
CA GLY A 561 9.02 -36.54 -1.89
C GLY A 561 7.75 -36.73 -2.74
N PHE A 562 7.32 -35.71 -3.49
CA PHE A 562 6.20 -35.79 -4.44
C PHE A 562 6.64 -35.78 -5.89
N GLU A 563 7.87 -35.34 -6.16
CA GLU A 563 8.45 -35.23 -7.50
C GLU A 563 8.95 -36.59 -8.04
N THR A 564 9.10 -36.64 -9.35
CA THR A 564 9.90 -37.67 -10.03
C THR A 564 11.34 -37.18 -10.21
N PRO A 565 12.38 -38.07 -10.21
CA PRO A 565 13.78 -37.61 -10.21
C PRO A 565 14.21 -36.78 -11.41
N ASP A 566 13.55 -36.90 -12.56
CA ASP A 566 13.82 -36.13 -13.78
C ASP A 566 13.47 -34.64 -13.68
N ILE A 567 12.63 -34.26 -12.73
CA ILE A 567 12.32 -32.85 -12.45
C ILE A 567 13.57 -32.06 -12.07
N TRP A 568 14.48 -32.68 -11.33
CA TRP A 568 15.68 -32.00 -10.86
C TRP A 568 16.65 -31.65 -11.99
N ASP A 569 16.65 -32.41 -13.10
CA ASP A 569 17.45 -32.07 -14.30
C ASP A 569 16.92 -30.77 -14.95
N VAL A 570 15.62 -30.61 -14.97
CA VAL A 570 14.96 -29.41 -15.52
C VAL A 570 15.23 -28.18 -14.64
N ILE A 571 15.11 -28.32 -13.32
CA ILE A 571 15.38 -27.23 -12.37
C ILE A 571 16.88 -26.89 -12.38
N GLU A 572 17.79 -27.87 -12.41
CA GLU A 572 19.22 -27.60 -12.49
C GLU A 572 19.59 -26.82 -13.77
N ASN A 573 18.98 -27.15 -14.90
CA ASN A 573 19.15 -26.38 -16.13
C ASN A 573 18.67 -24.94 -16.01
N TYR A 574 17.54 -24.68 -15.33
CA TYR A 574 17.05 -23.34 -15.04
C TYR A 574 18.01 -22.57 -14.12
N MET A 575 18.54 -23.20 -13.09
CA MET A 575 19.48 -22.57 -12.14
C MET A 575 20.78 -22.12 -12.83
N ASN A 576 21.19 -22.78 -13.89
CA ASN A 576 22.42 -22.52 -14.64
C ASN A 576 22.25 -21.49 -15.79
N ARG A 577 21.06 -20.98 -16.04
CA ARG A 577 20.79 -19.95 -17.08
C ARG A 577 21.14 -18.53 -16.58
#